data_4c6f00fb14ad56d53f8f72a00334cbd1
#
_entry.id   4c6f00fb14ad56d53f8f72a00334cbd1
#
_cell.length_a   1.000
_cell.length_b   1.000
_cell.length_c   1.000
_cell.angle_alpha   90.00
_cell.angle_beta   90.00
_cell.angle_gamma   90.00
#
_symmetry.space_group_name_H-M   'P 1'
#
loop_
_entity.id
_entity.type
_entity.pdbx_description
1 polymer ?
#
loop_
_entity_poly.entity_id
_entity_poly.type
_entity_poly.pdbx_seq_one_letter_code
_entity_poly.pdbx_strand_id
1 'polypeptide(L)'
;MRRRRVDLAERIDLLSRAVDLSEGRIPDDVVVQARAVVERADQRCRIGGDHTVIALAGATGSGKSSTFNALASAELTDPGVRRPTTSKATAAVWGTESAEALLDWLNVPRRHHMGSGDTLDGLVLLDLPDHDSVCIEHRLEVDRLVEMVDMIVWVVDPQKYADAALHTRYLTPLASHSEIMTVVLNQVDHLDKEQRKNCLRDLRRLLDSEGLGKAKMMAISATTGEGVDDMRVALARAVRAKKAQVARLHADLDNVSQRLAAVSYTHL
;
A
#
# COMPACT_ATOMS: atom_id res chain seq x y z
N MET A 1 -27.85 -21.35 2.70
CA MET A 1 -27.81 -20.17 1.81
C MET A 1 -26.75 -19.22 2.33
N ARG A 2 -25.57 -19.10 1.68
CA ARG A 2 -24.60 -18.06 1.99
C ARG A 2 -25.19 -16.72 1.53
N ARG A 3 -25.49 -15.81 2.46
CA ARG A 3 -25.80 -14.41 2.13
C ARG A 3 -24.60 -13.87 1.34
N ARG A 4 -24.84 -13.48 0.08
CA ARG A 4 -23.88 -12.74 -0.74
C ARG A 4 -23.47 -11.51 0.09
N ARG A 5 -22.23 -11.42 0.53
CA ARG A 5 -21.74 -10.18 1.12
C ARG A 5 -21.86 -9.12 0.04
N VAL A 6 -22.68 -8.13 0.28
CA VAL A 6 -22.80 -6.96 -0.58
C VAL A 6 -21.43 -6.26 -0.51
N ASP A 7 -20.85 -5.98 -1.65
CA ASP A 7 -19.56 -5.30 -1.76
C ASP A 7 -19.64 -3.94 -1.05
N LEU A 8 -18.51 -3.50 -0.45
CA LEU A 8 -18.44 -2.23 0.28
C LEU A 8 -18.83 -1.05 -0.62
N ALA A 9 -18.42 -1.04 -1.89
CA ALA A 9 -18.76 -0.02 -2.86
C ALA A 9 -20.28 0.02 -3.13
N GLU A 10 -20.92 -1.14 -3.32
CA GLU A 10 -22.38 -1.24 -3.50
C GLU A 10 -23.15 -0.75 -2.27
N ARG A 11 -22.63 -1.05 -1.06
CA ARG A 11 -23.24 -0.56 0.19
C ARG A 11 -23.15 0.97 0.33
N ILE A 12 -22.01 1.55 -0.05
CA ILE A 12 -21.78 3.00 -0.03
C ILE A 12 -22.75 3.68 -0.99
N ASP A 13 -22.89 3.17 -2.23
CA ASP A 13 -23.82 3.73 -3.22
C ASP A 13 -25.28 3.67 -2.74
N LEU A 14 -25.70 2.54 -2.20
CA LEU A 14 -27.06 2.38 -1.65
C LEU A 14 -27.33 3.34 -0.48
N LEU A 15 -26.36 3.52 0.43
CA LEU A 15 -26.50 4.43 1.55
C LEU A 15 -26.45 5.90 1.11
N SER A 16 -25.62 6.26 0.12
CA SER A 16 -25.59 7.61 -0.47
C SER A 16 -26.98 7.98 -1.01
N ARG A 17 -27.57 7.10 -1.80
CA ARG A 17 -28.94 7.30 -2.33
C ARG A 17 -29.99 7.40 -1.22
N ALA A 18 -29.88 6.57 -0.17
CA ALA A 18 -30.78 6.63 0.96
C ALA A 18 -30.68 7.95 1.72
N VAL A 19 -29.47 8.48 1.91
CA VAL A 19 -29.20 9.78 2.53
C VAL A 19 -29.82 10.89 1.68
N ASP A 20 -29.62 10.90 0.37
CA ASP A 20 -30.17 11.91 -0.53
C ASP A 20 -31.72 11.91 -0.53
N LEU A 21 -32.33 10.73 -0.52
CA LEU A 21 -33.79 10.57 -0.42
C LEU A 21 -34.37 10.97 0.95
N SER A 22 -33.53 11.03 1.98
CA SER A 22 -33.93 11.39 3.34
C SER A 22 -33.91 12.90 3.59
N GLU A 23 -33.34 13.68 2.70
CA GLU A 23 -33.24 15.14 2.79
C GLU A 23 -34.63 15.78 2.87
N GLY A 24 -34.84 16.63 3.86
CA GLY A 24 -36.15 17.28 4.12
C GLY A 24 -37.24 16.35 4.66
N ARG A 25 -36.94 15.05 4.91
CA ARG A 25 -37.91 14.06 5.42
C ARG A 25 -37.60 13.58 6.84
N ILE A 26 -36.36 13.76 7.28
CA ILE A 26 -35.87 13.39 8.61
C ILE A 26 -35.03 14.55 9.17
N PRO A 27 -34.72 14.58 10.48
CA PRO A 27 -33.92 15.65 11.08
C PRO A 27 -32.57 15.87 10.37
N ASP A 28 -32.24 17.14 10.10
CA ASP A 28 -31.05 17.52 9.31
C ASP A 28 -29.74 17.06 9.94
N ASP A 29 -29.63 17.00 11.28
CA ASP A 29 -28.45 16.53 11.99
C ASP A 29 -28.16 15.04 11.68
N VAL A 30 -29.21 14.22 11.49
CA VAL A 30 -29.07 12.81 11.10
C VAL A 30 -28.58 12.69 9.67
N VAL A 31 -29.13 13.51 8.74
CA VAL A 31 -28.70 13.54 7.34
C VAL A 31 -27.24 13.96 7.22
N VAL A 32 -26.83 15.04 7.92
CA VAL A 32 -25.43 15.54 7.91
C VAL A 32 -24.47 14.50 8.44
N GLN A 33 -24.77 13.84 9.56
CA GLN A 33 -23.93 12.77 10.10
C GLN A 33 -23.82 11.55 9.14
N ALA A 34 -24.94 11.15 8.54
CA ALA A 34 -24.97 10.05 7.59
C ALA A 34 -24.13 10.36 6.35
N ARG A 35 -24.28 11.57 5.79
CA ARG A 35 -23.49 12.02 4.64
C ARG A 35 -21.99 12.03 4.93
N ALA A 36 -21.56 12.53 6.08
CA ALA A 36 -20.14 12.53 6.48
C ALA A 36 -19.55 11.12 6.62
N VAL A 37 -20.34 10.13 7.02
CA VAL A 37 -19.89 8.72 7.08
C VAL A 37 -19.78 8.13 5.67
N VAL A 38 -20.78 8.36 4.81
CA VAL A 38 -20.78 7.89 3.42
C VAL A 38 -19.62 8.47 2.63
N GLU A 39 -19.35 9.79 2.74
CA GLU A 39 -18.22 10.45 2.07
C GLU A 39 -16.88 9.88 2.49
N ARG A 40 -16.66 9.69 3.81
CA ARG A 40 -15.44 9.06 4.31
C ARG A 40 -15.27 7.62 3.81
N ALA A 41 -16.37 6.89 3.71
CA ALA A 41 -16.38 5.52 3.19
C ALA A 41 -16.05 5.49 1.70
N ASP A 42 -16.63 6.39 0.90
CA ASP A 42 -16.39 6.48 -0.55
C ASP A 42 -14.93 6.85 -0.84
N GLN A 43 -14.39 7.88 -0.16
CA GLN A 43 -12.97 8.24 -0.27
C GLN A 43 -12.06 7.03 0.01
N ARG A 44 -12.39 6.23 1.03
CA ARG A 44 -11.61 5.07 1.42
C ARG A 44 -11.72 3.92 0.42
N CYS A 45 -12.92 3.72 -0.15
CA CYS A 45 -13.17 2.67 -1.15
C CYS A 45 -12.42 2.93 -2.46
N ARG A 46 -12.29 4.19 -2.86
CA ARG A 46 -11.53 4.61 -4.05
C ARG A 46 -10.03 4.29 -3.94
N ILE A 47 -9.49 4.15 -2.72
CA ILE A 47 -8.07 3.90 -2.41
C ILE A 47 -7.77 2.38 -2.25
N GLY A 48 -8.46 1.49 -2.94
CA GLY A 48 -8.11 0.06 -3.00
C GLY A 48 -9.02 -0.91 -2.26
N GLY A 49 -10.24 -0.50 -1.86
CA GLY A 49 -11.24 -1.40 -1.29
C GLY A 49 -10.75 -2.15 -0.04
N ASP A 50 -10.98 -3.46 -0.01
CA ASP A 50 -10.60 -4.35 1.11
C ASP A 50 -9.14 -4.81 1.06
N HIS A 51 -8.39 -4.49 -0.02
CA HIS A 51 -7.00 -4.89 -0.18
C HIS A 51 -6.04 -3.90 0.50
N THR A 52 -4.94 -4.43 0.99
CA THR A 52 -3.77 -3.64 1.43
C THR A 52 -2.79 -3.56 0.28
N VAL A 53 -2.58 -2.37 -0.26
CA VAL A 53 -1.67 -2.15 -1.39
C VAL A 53 -0.32 -1.69 -0.86
N ILE A 54 0.73 -2.45 -1.14
CA ILE A 54 2.11 -2.11 -0.77
C ILE A 54 2.97 -2.08 -2.03
N ALA A 55 3.67 -0.98 -2.26
CA ALA A 55 4.54 -0.81 -3.41
C ALA A 55 6.01 -0.90 -3.03
N LEU A 56 6.77 -1.71 -3.78
CA LEU A 56 8.22 -1.70 -3.75
C LEU A 56 8.72 -0.69 -4.77
N ALA A 57 9.48 0.27 -4.31
CA ALA A 57 10.20 1.26 -5.11
C ALA A 57 11.70 1.15 -4.86
N GLY A 58 12.51 1.63 -5.78
CA GLY A 58 13.96 1.60 -5.62
C GLY A 58 14.69 1.73 -6.96
N ALA A 59 15.97 2.10 -6.90
CA ALA A 59 16.82 2.28 -8.06
C ALA A 59 17.16 0.94 -8.74
N THR A 60 17.54 1.00 -10.01
CA THR A 60 18.09 -0.17 -10.73
C THR A 60 19.29 -0.73 -9.97
N GLY A 61 19.26 -2.04 -9.71
CA GLY A 61 20.32 -2.75 -9.00
C GLY A 61 20.22 -2.71 -7.47
N SER A 62 19.23 -2.00 -6.87
CA SER A 62 19.01 -2.03 -5.42
C SER A 62 18.51 -3.40 -4.91
N GLY A 63 18.13 -4.29 -5.82
CA GLY A 63 17.57 -5.61 -5.48
C GLY A 63 16.07 -5.60 -5.18
N LYS A 64 15.33 -4.63 -5.71
CA LYS A 64 13.88 -4.52 -5.57
C LYS A 64 13.13 -5.79 -6.01
N SER A 65 13.41 -6.29 -7.23
CA SER A 65 12.78 -7.51 -7.75
C SER A 65 13.23 -8.77 -6.98
N SER A 66 14.48 -8.83 -6.51
CA SER A 66 14.93 -9.90 -5.60
C SER A 66 14.20 -9.85 -4.26
N THR A 67 13.97 -8.65 -3.72
CA THR A 67 13.17 -8.44 -2.50
C THR A 67 11.71 -8.86 -2.72
N PHE A 68 11.14 -8.52 -3.87
CA PHE A 68 9.78 -8.95 -4.25
C PHE A 68 9.68 -10.48 -4.26
N ASN A 69 10.60 -11.17 -4.95
CA ASN A 69 10.64 -12.63 -5.01
C ASN A 69 10.85 -13.26 -3.62
N ALA A 70 11.75 -12.71 -2.80
CA ALA A 70 11.99 -13.19 -1.44
C ALA A 70 10.74 -13.07 -0.56
N LEU A 71 10.02 -11.94 -0.63
CA LEU A 71 8.77 -11.72 0.08
C LEU A 71 7.64 -12.63 -0.41
N ALA A 72 7.59 -12.90 -1.72
CA ALA A 72 6.65 -13.82 -2.33
C ALA A 72 7.00 -15.30 -2.07
N SER A 73 8.23 -15.61 -1.65
CA SER A 73 8.77 -16.96 -1.57
C SER A 73 8.64 -17.72 -2.89
N ALA A 74 8.77 -17.01 -4.03
CA ALA A 74 8.63 -17.52 -5.38
C ALA A 74 9.39 -16.64 -6.37
N GLU A 75 9.88 -17.22 -7.45
CA GLU A 75 10.53 -16.48 -8.56
C GLU A 75 9.45 -15.96 -9.53
N LEU A 76 8.93 -14.78 -9.26
CA LEU A 76 7.85 -14.14 -10.04
C LEU A 76 8.38 -13.10 -11.03
N THR A 77 9.55 -12.54 -10.75
CA THR A 77 10.22 -11.55 -11.59
C THR A 77 11.67 -11.96 -11.83
N ASP A 78 12.19 -11.73 -13.03
CA ASP A 78 13.58 -11.99 -13.34
C ASP A 78 14.48 -10.92 -12.71
N PRO A 79 15.33 -11.25 -11.73
CA PRO A 79 16.33 -10.34 -11.20
C PRO A 79 17.49 -10.21 -12.19
N GLY A 80 17.33 -9.49 -13.30
CA GLY A 80 18.31 -9.44 -14.38
C GLY A 80 19.19 -8.21 -14.37
N VAL A 81 20.47 -8.40 -14.72
CA VAL A 81 21.48 -7.33 -14.88
C VAL A 81 21.37 -6.60 -16.23
N ARG A 82 20.55 -7.08 -17.17
CA ARG A 82 20.42 -6.48 -18.51
C ARG A 82 19.29 -5.45 -18.53
N ARG A 83 19.63 -4.20 -18.77
CA ARG A 83 18.70 -3.04 -18.88
C ARG A 83 17.80 -3.13 -20.12
N PRO A 84 16.50 -2.76 -20.03
CA PRO A 84 15.68 -2.53 -18.83
C PRO A 84 14.98 -3.81 -18.39
N THR A 85 15.15 -4.21 -17.13
CA THR A 85 14.64 -5.49 -16.60
C THR A 85 13.16 -5.47 -16.27
N THR A 86 12.61 -4.34 -15.82
CA THR A 86 11.20 -4.23 -15.45
C THR A 86 10.57 -3.04 -16.14
N SER A 87 10.08 -3.23 -17.36
CA SER A 87 9.38 -2.19 -18.12
C SER A 87 7.91 -2.01 -17.71
N LYS A 88 7.36 -2.95 -16.93
CA LYS A 88 5.95 -2.95 -16.48
C LYS A 88 5.85 -3.45 -15.06
N ALA A 89 4.96 -2.84 -14.28
CA ALA A 89 4.69 -3.26 -12.91
C ALA A 89 4.23 -4.72 -12.84
N THR A 90 4.63 -5.40 -11.76
CA THR A 90 4.23 -6.77 -11.43
C THR A 90 3.54 -6.78 -10.08
N ALA A 91 2.45 -7.54 -9.92
CA ALA A 91 1.74 -7.72 -8.67
C ALA A 91 1.78 -9.16 -8.18
N ALA A 92 1.93 -9.33 -6.88
CA ALA A 92 1.62 -10.57 -6.16
C ALA A 92 0.43 -10.31 -5.23
N VAL A 93 -0.60 -11.17 -5.32
CA VAL A 93 -1.88 -11.03 -4.61
C VAL A 93 -2.10 -12.23 -3.71
N TRP A 94 -2.28 -12.00 -2.40
CA TRP A 94 -2.59 -13.04 -1.42
C TRP A 94 -4.06 -13.02 -1.03
N GLY A 95 -4.63 -14.21 -0.87
CA GLY A 95 -6.02 -14.41 -0.47
C GLY A 95 -6.92 -14.80 -1.61
N THR A 96 -8.22 -14.94 -1.31
CA THR A 96 -9.25 -15.38 -2.25
C THR A 96 -10.05 -14.24 -2.89
N GLU A 97 -9.94 -13.04 -2.34
CA GLU A 97 -10.64 -11.87 -2.88
C GLU A 97 -9.97 -11.39 -4.16
N SER A 98 -10.80 -11.06 -5.16
CA SER A 98 -10.28 -10.61 -6.45
C SER A 98 -9.75 -9.17 -6.37
N ALA A 99 -8.52 -8.95 -6.81
CA ALA A 99 -7.91 -7.63 -6.94
C ALA A 99 -7.92 -7.12 -8.40
N GLU A 100 -8.63 -7.79 -9.32
CA GLU A 100 -8.57 -7.50 -10.75
C GLU A 100 -8.94 -6.05 -11.08
N ALA A 101 -10.06 -5.54 -10.56
CA ALA A 101 -10.49 -4.17 -10.81
C ALA A 101 -9.47 -3.13 -10.30
N LEU A 102 -8.85 -3.40 -9.14
CA LEU A 102 -7.77 -2.57 -8.59
C LEU A 102 -6.54 -2.60 -9.49
N LEU A 103 -6.12 -3.78 -9.94
CA LEU A 103 -4.94 -3.95 -10.79
C LEU A 103 -5.15 -3.43 -12.22
N ASP A 104 -6.38 -3.49 -12.74
CA ASP A 104 -6.75 -2.85 -14.00
C ASP A 104 -6.64 -1.33 -13.87
N TRP A 105 -7.17 -0.78 -12.80
CA TRP A 105 -7.11 0.65 -12.53
C TRP A 105 -5.67 1.15 -12.32
N LEU A 106 -4.80 0.35 -11.63
CA LEU A 106 -3.37 0.61 -11.46
C LEU A 106 -2.54 0.33 -12.73
N ASN A 107 -3.16 -0.17 -13.80
CA ASN A 107 -2.50 -0.57 -15.05
C ASN A 107 -1.34 -1.57 -14.82
N VAL A 108 -1.57 -2.57 -13.94
CA VAL A 108 -0.60 -3.63 -13.63
C VAL A 108 -0.90 -4.88 -14.47
N PRO A 109 -0.14 -5.15 -15.53
CA PRO A 109 -0.43 -6.24 -16.48
C PRO A 109 0.05 -7.62 -16.01
N ARG A 110 1.08 -7.67 -15.15
CA ARG A 110 1.64 -8.94 -14.66
C ARG A 110 1.11 -9.21 -13.26
N ARG A 111 0.33 -10.31 -13.10
CA ARG A 111 -0.40 -10.63 -11.87
C ARG A 111 -0.14 -12.07 -11.47
N HIS A 112 0.26 -12.27 -10.21
CA HIS A 112 0.52 -13.58 -9.64
C HIS A 112 -0.34 -13.79 -8.40
N HIS A 113 -1.11 -14.87 -8.39
CA HIS A 113 -1.92 -15.25 -7.22
C HIS A 113 -1.13 -16.18 -6.32
N MET A 114 -0.96 -15.80 -5.07
CA MET A 114 -0.12 -16.49 -4.08
C MET A 114 -0.88 -17.48 -3.21
N GLY A 115 -2.17 -17.68 -3.49
CA GLY A 115 -3.03 -18.53 -2.69
C GLY A 115 -3.56 -17.84 -1.43
N SER A 116 -4.17 -18.62 -0.54
CA SER A 116 -4.81 -18.14 0.69
C SER A 116 -4.36 -18.95 1.90
N GLY A 117 -4.61 -18.42 3.10
CA GLY A 117 -4.25 -19.06 4.37
C GLY A 117 -2.93 -18.55 4.96
N ASP A 118 -2.33 -17.54 4.34
CA ASP A 118 -1.15 -16.83 4.88
C ASP A 118 -1.58 -15.63 5.77
N THR A 119 -0.65 -15.17 6.60
CA THR A 119 -0.78 -13.93 7.38
C THR A 119 -0.89 -12.68 6.50
N LEU A 120 -0.56 -12.82 5.21
CA LEU A 120 -0.60 -11.78 4.18
C LEU A 120 -1.93 -11.77 3.38
N ASP A 121 -2.91 -12.62 3.69
CA ASP A 121 -4.20 -12.61 2.99
C ASP A 121 -4.81 -11.20 2.92
N GLY A 122 -5.14 -10.75 1.70
CA GLY A 122 -5.61 -9.41 1.39
C GLY A 122 -4.49 -8.41 1.03
N LEU A 123 -3.23 -8.87 0.93
CA LEU A 123 -2.11 -8.06 0.42
C LEU A 123 -2.08 -8.08 -1.10
N VAL A 124 -1.87 -6.90 -1.67
CA VAL A 124 -1.40 -6.68 -3.05
C VAL A 124 -0.01 -6.05 -2.95
N LEU A 125 1.02 -6.81 -3.27
CA LEU A 125 2.41 -6.32 -3.32
C LEU A 125 2.76 -5.99 -4.76
N LEU A 126 3.24 -4.77 -5.00
CA LEU A 126 3.59 -4.26 -6.32
C LEU A 126 5.12 -4.13 -6.44
N ASP A 127 5.71 -4.72 -7.48
CA ASP A 127 7.07 -4.40 -7.94
C ASP A 127 6.96 -3.34 -9.03
N LEU A 128 7.32 -2.09 -8.69
CA LEU A 128 7.25 -0.97 -9.61
C LEU A 128 8.43 -0.97 -10.58
N PRO A 129 8.26 -0.42 -11.80
CA PRO A 129 9.38 -0.19 -12.71
C PRO A 129 10.49 0.64 -12.06
N ASP A 130 11.72 0.44 -12.53
CA ASP A 130 12.86 1.22 -12.06
C ASP A 130 12.68 2.70 -12.41
N HIS A 131 12.83 3.59 -11.44
CA HIS A 131 12.62 5.02 -11.61
C HIS A 131 13.83 5.77 -12.21
N ASP A 132 14.95 5.08 -12.49
CA ASP A 132 16.13 5.65 -13.15
C ASP A 132 15.90 5.99 -14.63
N SER A 133 14.72 5.66 -15.18
CA SER A 133 14.37 6.05 -16.54
C SER A 133 14.03 7.55 -16.59
N VAL A 134 14.64 8.26 -17.53
CA VAL A 134 14.65 9.72 -17.73
C VAL A 134 13.27 10.32 -18.07
N CYS A 135 12.20 9.51 -18.02
CA CYS A 135 10.86 9.92 -18.45
C CYS A 135 10.08 10.64 -17.35
N ILE A 136 9.64 11.86 -17.66
CA ILE A 136 8.75 12.70 -16.83
C ILE A 136 7.43 11.97 -16.52
N GLU A 137 6.97 11.09 -17.39
CA GLU A 137 5.77 10.25 -17.22
C GLU A 137 5.82 9.37 -15.97
N HIS A 138 7.00 8.84 -15.62
CA HIS A 138 7.19 8.02 -14.41
C HIS A 138 7.00 8.79 -13.09
N ARG A 139 7.21 10.10 -13.09
CA ARG A 139 7.01 10.94 -11.90
C ARG A 139 5.53 11.10 -11.56
N LEU A 140 4.69 11.35 -12.56
CA LEU A 140 3.24 11.42 -12.40
C LEU A 140 2.64 10.06 -12.01
N GLU A 141 3.28 8.97 -12.42
CA GLU A 141 2.88 7.61 -12.06
C GLU A 141 3.23 7.30 -10.60
N VAL A 142 4.39 7.73 -10.10
CA VAL A 142 4.77 7.61 -8.69
C VAL A 142 3.85 8.45 -7.80
N ASP A 143 3.56 9.70 -8.16
CA ASP A 143 2.67 10.57 -7.39
C ASP A 143 1.25 9.97 -7.29
N ARG A 144 0.73 9.43 -8.39
CA ARG A 144 -0.56 8.70 -8.40
C ARG A 144 -0.54 7.45 -7.51
N LEU A 145 0.57 6.70 -7.56
CA LEU A 145 0.72 5.48 -6.79
C LEU A 145 0.81 5.77 -5.29
N VAL A 146 1.49 6.86 -4.89
CA VAL A 146 1.62 7.26 -3.48
C VAL A 146 0.27 7.54 -2.82
N GLU A 147 -0.67 8.12 -3.56
CA GLU A 147 -2.04 8.38 -3.07
C GLU A 147 -2.86 7.09 -2.89
N MET A 148 -2.43 5.99 -3.53
CA MET A 148 -3.19 4.75 -3.64
C MET A 148 -2.65 3.61 -2.78
N VAL A 149 -1.41 3.73 -2.30
CA VAL A 149 -0.77 2.67 -1.51
C VAL A 149 -0.95 2.90 -0.02
N ASP A 150 -1.09 1.81 0.73
CA ASP A 150 -1.13 1.84 2.20
C ASP A 150 0.28 1.87 2.81
N MET A 151 1.29 1.44 2.04
CA MET A 151 2.70 1.49 2.43
C MET A 151 3.60 1.55 1.20
N ILE A 152 4.68 2.33 1.30
CA ILE A 152 5.77 2.37 0.33
C ILE A 152 6.99 1.73 0.97
N VAL A 153 7.55 0.73 0.31
CA VAL A 153 8.82 0.10 0.68
C VAL A 153 9.88 0.58 -0.29
N TRP A 154 10.77 1.43 0.19
CA TRP A 154 11.85 1.97 -0.62
C TRP A 154 13.11 1.14 -0.43
N VAL A 155 13.50 0.39 -1.46
CA VAL A 155 14.66 -0.51 -1.44
C VAL A 155 15.90 0.24 -1.89
N VAL A 156 16.92 0.30 -1.03
CA VAL A 156 18.23 0.89 -1.30
C VAL A 156 19.33 -0.15 -1.07
N ASP A 157 20.47 0.04 -1.70
CA ASP A 157 21.67 -0.79 -1.52
C ASP A 157 22.80 0.00 -0.86
N PRO A 158 23.82 -0.68 -0.26
CA PRO A 158 24.90 -0.05 0.46
C PRO A 158 25.79 0.87 -0.38
N GLN A 159 25.76 0.78 -1.70
CA GLN A 159 26.58 1.59 -2.59
C GLN A 159 25.88 2.89 -2.99
N LYS A 160 24.53 2.88 -3.03
CA LYS A 160 23.73 3.98 -3.58
C LYS A 160 22.76 4.61 -2.60
N TYR A 161 22.70 4.14 -1.33
CA TYR A 161 21.73 4.70 -0.36
C TYR A 161 21.92 6.21 -0.12
N ALA A 162 23.10 6.75 -0.35
CA ALA A 162 23.42 8.17 -0.20
C ALA A 162 23.45 8.95 -1.54
N ASP A 163 22.90 8.38 -2.63
CA ASP A 163 22.85 9.05 -3.93
C ASP A 163 21.94 10.29 -3.85
N ALA A 164 22.52 11.46 -4.09
CA ALA A 164 21.80 12.73 -4.04
C ALA A 164 20.62 12.80 -5.01
N ALA A 165 20.69 12.13 -6.18
CA ALA A 165 19.57 12.08 -7.12
C ALA A 165 18.41 11.26 -6.56
N LEU A 166 18.68 10.17 -5.85
CA LEU A 166 17.69 9.39 -5.14
C LEU A 166 16.94 10.26 -4.12
N HIS A 167 17.70 10.96 -3.29
CA HIS A 167 17.16 11.77 -2.21
C HIS A 167 16.34 12.96 -2.73
N THR A 168 16.93 13.79 -3.60
CA THR A 168 16.29 15.03 -4.07
C THR A 168 15.12 14.80 -5.03
N ARG A 169 15.19 13.76 -5.86
CA ARG A 169 14.14 13.52 -6.88
C ARG A 169 12.99 12.69 -6.37
N TYR A 170 13.22 11.78 -5.41
CA TYR A 170 12.23 10.77 -5.03
C TYR A 170 11.88 10.80 -3.54
N LEU A 171 12.86 10.80 -2.63
CA LEU A 171 12.57 10.68 -1.19
C LEU A 171 12.08 12.00 -0.60
N THR A 172 12.75 13.12 -0.86
CA THR A 172 12.36 14.42 -0.32
C THR A 172 10.95 14.87 -0.73
N PRO A 173 10.50 14.72 -2.00
CA PRO A 173 9.11 15.02 -2.36
C PRO A 173 8.07 14.20 -1.60
N LEU A 174 8.44 13.01 -1.13
CA LEU A 174 7.57 12.12 -0.37
C LEU A 174 7.63 12.32 1.15
N ALA A 175 8.30 13.38 1.65
CA ALA A 175 8.44 13.65 3.08
C ALA A 175 7.09 13.75 3.82
N SER A 176 6.06 14.31 3.17
CA SER A 176 4.69 14.36 3.71
C SER A 176 4.06 12.97 3.93
N HIS A 177 4.55 11.95 3.24
CA HIS A 177 4.09 10.55 3.30
C HIS A 177 5.02 9.65 4.13
N SER A 178 5.94 10.22 4.90
CA SER A 178 6.96 9.49 5.68
C SER A 178 6.37 8.45 6.65
N GLU A 179 5.14 8.63 7.13
CA GLU A 179 4.46 7.69 8.04
C GLU A 179 4.11 6.35 7.39
N ILE A 180 3.83 6.35 6.09
CA ILE A 180 3.53 5.13 5.33
C ILE A 180 4.78 4.58 4.62
N MET A 181 5.95 5.18 4.84
CA MET A 181 7.20 4.78 4.19
C MET A 181 8.02 3.85 5.08
N THR A 182 8.58 2.83 4.47
CA THR A 182 9.62 1.97 5.05
C THR A 182 10.82 1.95 4.11
N VAL A 183 11.98 2.38 4.57
CA VAL A 183 13.23 2.32 3.80
C VAL A 183 13.96 1.03 4.17
N VAL A 184 14.29 0.23 3.18
CA VAL A 184 14.91 -1.08 3.34
C VAL A 184 16.31 -1.05 2.76
N LEU A 185 17.33 -1.18 3.61
CA LEU A 185 18.70 -1.41 3.20
C LEU A 185 18.86 -2.90 2.85
N ASN A 186 18.87 -3.20 1.57
CA ASN A 186 19.07 -4.54 1.04
C ASN A 186 20.56 -4.85 0.87
N GLN A 187 20.92 -6.09 0.52
CA GLN A 187 22.29 -6.55 0.26
C GLN A 187 23.23 -6.41 1.49
N VAL A 188 22.68 -6.53 2.70
CA VAL A 188 23.47 -6.41 3.94
C VAL A 188 24.44 -7.57 4.16
N ASP A 189 24.29 -8.67 3.42
CA ASP A 189 25.24 -9.77 3.34
C ASP A 189 26.62 -9.36 2.76
N HIS A 190 26.67 -8.26 2.03
CA HIS A 190 27.94 -7.68 1.53
C HIS A 190 28.68 -6.84 2.58
N LEU A 191 28.09 -6.62 3.76
CA LEU A 191 28.62 -5.75 4.81
C LEU A 191 29.01 -6.58 6.04
N ASP A 192 30.15 -6.24 6.63
CA ASP A 192 30.42 -6.69 7.99
C ASP A 192 29.54 -5.97 9.04
N LYS A 193 29.60 -6.42 10.29
CA LYS A 193 28.74 -5.87 11.36
C LYS A 193 28.93 -4.38 11.60
N GLU A 194 30.18 -3.88 11.50
CA GLU A 194 30.47 -2.48 11.75
C GLU A 194 30.08 -1.61 10.55
N GLN A 195 30.34 -2.06 9.34
CA GLN A 195 29.90 -1.42 8.10
C GLN A 195 28.37 -1.30 8.06
N ARG A 196 27.65 -2.37 8.39
CA ARG A 196 26.18 -2.37 8.45
C ARG A 196 25.66 -1.36 9.46
N LYS A 197 26.22 -1.32 10.67
CA LYS A 197 25.84 -0.36 11.71
C LYS A 197 26.09 1.08 11.24
N ASN A 198 27.20 1.32 10.58
CA ASN A 198 27.55 2.64 10.07
C ASN A 198 26.59 3.06 8.94
N CYS A 199 26.30 2.20 7.97
CA CYS A 199 25.34 2.46 6.91
C CYS A 199 23.94 2.78 7.47
N LEU A 200 23.44 2.00 8.41
CA LEU A 200 22.13 2.25 9.01
C LEU A 200 22.07 3.57 9.78
N ARG A 201 23.13 3.91 10.52
CA ARG A 201 23.22 5.18 11.24
C ARG A 201 23.27 6.38 10.28
N ASP A 202 24.03 6.26 9.20
CA ASP A 202 24.16 7.31 8.20
C ASP A 202 22.87 7.50 7.41
N LEU A 203 22.26 6.40 6.95
CA LEU A 203 20.94 6.43 6.29
C LEU A 203 19.89 7.08 7.20
N ARG A 204 19.86 6.77 8.51
CA ARG A 204 18.93 7.42 9.46
C ARG A 204 19.15 8.93 9.50
N ARG A 205 20.41 9.39 9.57
CA ARG A 205 20.73 10.82 9.57
C ARG A 205 20.26 11.53 8.29
N LEU A 206 20.46 10.90 7.13
CA LEU A 206 19.99 11.42 5.85
C LEU A 206 18.46 11.56 5.86
N LEU A 207 17.73 10.51 6.22
CA LEU A 207 16.28 10.54 6.29
C LEU A 207 15.76 11.61 7.25
N ASP A 208 16.38 11.76 8.42
CA ASP A 208 16.01 12.79 9.40
C ASP A 208 16.24 14.21 8.85
N SER A 209 17.34 14.44 8.14
CA SER A 209 17.65 15.75 7.55
C SER A 209 16.71 16.14 6.41
N GLU A 210 16.05 15.18 5.79
CA GLU A 210 15.14 15.37 4.66
C GLU A 210 13.64 15.38 5.05
N GLY A 211 13.34 15.38 6.35
CA GLY A 211 11.97 15.36 6.84
C GLY A 211 11.30 13.98 6.82
N LEU A 212 12.08 12.93 6.57
CA LEU A 212 11.64 11.53 6.54
C LEU A 212 11.82 10.82 7.90
N GLY A 213 11.93 11.57 8.99
CA GLY A 213 12.21 11.04 10.33
C GLY A 213 11.20 10.01 10.83
N LYS A 214 9.96 10.03 10.34
CA LYS A 214 8.92 9.05 10.67
C LYS A 214 9.00 7.75 9.85
N ALA A 215 9.76 7.73 8.75
CA ALA A 215 9.94 6.55 7.94
C ALA A 215 10.63 5.43 8.75
N LYS A 216 10.09 4.24 8.67
CA LYS A 216 10.70 3.06 9.29
C LYS A 216 11.93 2.64 8.50
N MET A 217 12.89 2.02 9.19
CA MET A 217 14.08 1.45 8.55
C MET A 217 14.19 -0.02 8.86
N MET A 218 14.56 -0.81 7.86
CA MET A 218 14.87 -2.23 7.99
C MET A 218 16.14 -2.57 7.21
N ALA A 219 16.79 -3.66 7.60
CA ALA A 219 17.98 -4.17 6.91
C ALA A 219 17.72 -5.63 6.53
N ILE A 220 17.91 -5.95 5.25
CA ILE A 220 17.64 -7.29 4.71
C ILE A 220 18.75 -7.74 3.75
N SER A 221 18.81 -9.04 3.52
CA SER A 221 19.41 -9.62 2.34
C SER A 221 18.38 -10.49 1.63
N ALA A 222 17.90 -10.04 0.49
CA ALA A 222 16.98 -10.81 -0.34
C ALA A 222 17.60 -12.12 -0.84
N THR A 223 18.93 -12.18 -0.93
CA THR A 223 19.69 -13.37 -1.39
C THR A 223 19.83 -14.43 -0.31
N THR A 224 20.13 -14.02 0.93
CA THR A 224 20.35 -14.97 2.04
C THR A 224 19.09 -15.21 2.87
N GLY A 225 18.04 -14.38 2.70
CA GLY A 225 16.82 -14.42 3.50
C GLY A 225 16.92 -13.67 4.83
N GLU A 226 18.08 -13.09 5.18
CA GLU A 226 18.25 -12.35 6.42
C GLU A 226 17.30 -11.14 6.48
N GLY A 227 16.51 -11.02 7.54
CA GLY A 227 15.55 -9.93 7.76
C GLY A 227 14.28 -9.99 6.90
N VAL A 228 14.15 -10.95 5.98
CA VAL A 228 12.96 -11.11 5.12
C VAL A 228 11.73 -11.48 5.95
N ASP A 229 11.87 -12.36 6.94
CA ASP A 229 10.77 -12.71 7.84
C ASP A 229 10.29 -11.52 8.66
N ASP A 230 11.20 -10.69 9.16
CA ASP A 230 10.84 -9.46 9.88
C ASP A 230 10.07 -8.49 8.96
N MET A 231 10.47 -8.43 7.68
CA MET A 231 9.75 -7.64 6.67
C MET A 231 8.36 -8.22 6.41
N ARG A 232 8.21 -9.55 6.26
CA ARG A 232 6.88 -10.20 6.15
C ARG A 232 5.99 -9.89 7.35
N VAL A 233 6.55 -9.89 8.57
CA VAL A 233 5.83 -9.48 9.79
C VAL A 233 5.38 -8.01 9.71
N ALA A 234 6.19 -7.12 9.17
CA ALA A 234 5.83 -5.72 8.98
C ALA A 234 4.68 -5.57 7.97
N LEU A 235 4.73 -6.29 6.83
CA LEU A 235 3.65 -6.34 5.85
C LEU A 235 2.35 -6.89 6.46
N ALA A 236 2.42 -8.00 7.21
CA ALA A 236 1.27 -8.58 7.90
C ALA A 236 0.63 -7.62 8.93
N ARG A 237 1.43 -6.76 9.57
CA ARG A 237 0.91 -5.70 10.45
C ARG A 237 0.13 -4.66 9.67
N ALA A 238 0.62 -4.24 8.49
CA ALA A 238 -0.09 -3.32 7.61
C ALA A 238 -1.44 -3.92 7.15
N VAL A 239 -1.44 -5.19 6.73
CA VAL A 239 -2.66 -5.92 6.35
C VAL A 239 -3.68 -5.94 7.51
N ARG A 240 -3.25 -6.27 8.73
CA ARG A 240 -4.14 -6.28 9.91
C ARG A 240 -4.68 -4.88 10.23
N ALA A 241 -3.84 -3.85 10.14
CA ALA A 241 -4.27 -2.48 10.37
C ALA A 241 -5.34 -2.04 9.37
N LYS A 242 -5.16 -2.35 8.08
CA LYS A 242 -6.14 -2.07 7.02
C LYS A 242 -7.45 -2.81 7.28
N LYS A 243 -7.39 -4.11 7.56
CA LYS A 243 -8.60 -4.92 7.89
C LYS A 243 -9.38 -4.34 9.07
N ALA A 244 -8.69 -3.88 10.12
CA ALA A 244 -9.33 -3.25 11.27
C ALA A 244 -10.01 -1.92 10.90
N GLN A 245 -9.39 -1.11 10.01
CA GLN A 245 -9.99 0.13 9.51
C GLN A 245 -11.23 -0.15 8.67
N VAL A 246 -11.18 -1.11 7.76
CA VAL A 246 -12.32 -1.53 6.93
C VAL A 246 -13.45 -2.07 7.81
N ALA A 247 -13.16 -2.89 8.81
CA ALA A 247 -14.15 -3.40 9.75
C ALA A 247 -14.86 -2.28 10.53
N ARG A 248 -14.14 -1.26 10.97
CA ARG A 248 -14.75 -0.06 11.60
C ARG A 248 -15.66 0.67 10.64
N LEU A 249 -15.24 0.84 9.40
CA LEU A 249 -16.04 1.49 8.37
C LEU A 249 -17.36 0.74 8.13
N HIS A 250 -17.31 -0.60 8.05
CA HIS A 250 -18.52 -1.41 7.97
C HIS A 250 -19.45 -1.18 9.16
N ALA A 251 -18.91 -1.14 10.38
CA ALA A 251 -19.71 -0.87 11.58
C ALA A 251 -20.35 0.53 11.56
N ASP A 252 -19.62 1.55 11.10
CA ASP A 252 -20.15 2.92 10.96
C ASP A 252 -21.27 2.98 9.93
N LEU A 253 -21.13 2.30 8.78
CA LEU A 253 -22.17 2.21 7.76
C LEU A 253 -23.42 1.43 8.27
N ASP A 254 -23.22 0.37 9.07
CA ASP A 254 -24.34 -0.36 9.70
C ASP A 254 -25.09 0.53 10.68
N ASN A 255 -24.39 1.29 11.52
CA ASN A 255 -25.00 2.22 12.47
C ASN A 255 -25.80 3.32 11.76
N VAL A 256 -25.25 3.90 10.67
CA VAL A 256 -25.97 4.89 9.86
C VAL A 256 -27.24 4.29 9.24
N SER A 257 -27.13 3.11 8.65
CA SER A 257 -28.27 2.40 8.06
C SER A 257 -29.39 2.17 9.07
N GLN A 258 -29.05 1.71 10.29
CA GLN A 258 -30.03 1.47 11.36
C GLN A 258 -30.68 2.78 11.83
N ARG A 259 -29.91 3.86 11.99
CA ARG A 259 -30.46 5.16 12.40
C ARG A 259 -31.41 5.74 11.35
N LEU A 260 -31.05 5.68 10.07
CA LEU A 260 -31.94 6.12 8.98
C LEU A 260 -33.23 5.31 8.97
N ALA A 261 -33.17 3.99 9.13
CA ALA A 261 -34.35 3.13 9.20
C ALA A 261 -35.23 3.49 10.40
N ALA A 262 -34.66 3.65 11.60
CA ALA A 262 -35.42 3.96 12.82
C ALA A 262 -36.18 5.29 12.72
N VAL A 263 -35.53 6.32 12.16
CA VAL A 263 -36.16 7.67 12.01
C VAL A 263 -37.24 7.64 10.90
N SER A 264 -37.01 6.89 9.81
CA SER A 264 -38.01 6.75 8.73
C SER A 264 -39.33 6.08 9.23
N TYR A 265 -39.25 5.13 10.18
CA TYR A 265 -40.43 4.50 10.77
C TYR A 265 -41.19 5.39 11.76
N THR A 266 -40.58 6.40 12.34
CA THR A 266 -41.20 7.31 13.32
C THR A 266 -41.89 8.50 12.66
N HIS A 267 -41.64 8.76 11.37
CA HIS A 267 -42.24 9.86 10.61
C HIS A 267 -43.23 9.44 9.52
N LEU A 268 -43.60 8.15 9.46
CA LEU A 268 -44.76 7.61 8.71
C LEU A 268 -45.94 7.39 9.65
#